data_37c53bd3f29a453c3674704aa42bce6d
#
_entry.id   37c53bd3f29a453c3674704aa42bce6d
#
_cell.length_a   1.000
_cell.length_b   1.000
_cell.length_c   1.000
_cell.angle_alpha   90.00
_cell.angle_beta   90.00
_cell.angle_gamma   90.00
#
_symmetry.space_group_name_H-M   'P 1'
#
loop_
_entity.id
_entity.type
_entity.pdbx_description
1 polymer ?
#
loop_
_entity_poly.entity_id
_entity_poly.type
_entity_poly.pdbx_seq_one_letter_code
_entity_poly.pdbx_strand_id
1 'polypeptide(L)' 'SALVSRKIVSVASQAVAILRLLWKKKSLSFQELFRTKHDRSQRVAAFLAVLELVKNRRLRVEGEGDASRIQLLDRGKKR' A
#
# COMPACT_ATOMS: atom_id res chain seq x y z
N SER A 1 -2.42 -28.46 7.93
CA SER A 1 -2.08 -28.20 9.13
C SER A 1 -2.70 -26.99 9.73
N ALA A 2 -2.84 -27.01 10.91
CA ALA A 2 -3.48 -25.99 11.57
C ALA A 2 -2.80 -24.70 11.43
N LEU A 3 -1.56 -24.77 11.23
CA LEU A 3 -0.88 -23.62 11.08
C LEU A 3 -1.31 -22.87 9.98
N VAL A 4 -1.69 -23.51 9.01
CA VAL A 4 -2.09 -22.91 7.86
C VAL A 4 -3.22 -22.06 8.03
N SER A 5 -3.99 -22.29 8.97
CA SER A 5 -5.19 -21.55 9.08
C SER A 5 -4.87 -20.21 9.68
N ARG A 6 -3.66 -19.95 10.10
CA ARG A 6 -3.37 -18.72 10.61
C ARG A 6 -3.52 -17.73 9.55
N LYS A 7 -4.05 -16.61 9.84
CA LYS A 7 -4.21 -15.59 8.91
C LYS A 7 -2.93 -15.03 8.52
N ILE A 8 -2.46 -15.20 7.37
CA ILE A 8 -1.26 -14.62 6.90
C ILE A 8 -1.64 -13.56 5.92
N VAL A 9 -1.36 -12.33 6.24
CA VAL A 9 -1.75 -11.25 5.38
C VAL A 9 -0.76 -11.17 4.23
N SER A 10 -1.26 -11.29 3.04
CA SER A 10 -0.43 -11.30 1.87
C SER A 10 -0.02 -9.90 1.44
N VAL A 11 1.24 -9.73 1.11
CA VAL A 11 1.73 -8.45 0.63
C VAL A 11 1.06 -8.16 -0.71
N ALA A 12 0.87 -9.18 -1.54
CA ALA A 12 0.23 -9.00 -2.84
C ALA A 12 -1.19 -8.50 -2.70
N SER A 13 -1.94 -9.03 -1.75
CA SER A 13 -3.30 -8.59 -1.59
C SER A 13 -3.35 -7.17 -1.07
N GLN A 14 -2.40 -6.78 -0.23
CA GLN A 14 -2.34 -5.41 0.25
C GLN A 14 -1.99 -4.48 -0.92
N ALA A 15 -1.11 -4.92 -1.81
CA ALA A 15 -0.73 -4.10 -2.95
C ALA A 15 -1.94 -3.83 -3.83
N VAL A 16 -2.75 -4.84 -4.07
CA VAL A 16 -3.94 -4.68 -4.90
C VAL A 16 -4.92 -3.72 -4.21
N ALA A 17 -5.10 -3.89 -2.92
CA ALA A 17 -6.02 -3.04 -2.19
C ALA A 17 -5.57 -1.58 -2.23
N ILE A 18 -4.28 -1.35 -2.09
CA ILE A 18 -3.74 0.00 -2.11
C ILE A 18 -3.95 0.62 -3.49
N LEU A 19 -3.71 -0.14 -4.55
CA LEU A 19 -3.89 0.39 -5.87
C LEU A 19 -5.36 0.74 -6.12
N ARG A 20 -6.27 -0.07 -5.62
CA ARG A 20 -7.69 0.21 -5.80
C ARG A 20 -8.10 1.47 -5.06
N LEU A 21 -7.56 1.67 -3.88
CA LEU A 21 -7.88 2.83 -3.12
C LEU A 21 -7.36 4.07 -3.84
N LEU A 22 -6.17 3.98 -4.40
CA LEU A 22 -5.59 5.12 -5.08
C LEU A 22 -6.28 5.43 -6.39
N TRP A 23 -6.91 4.46 -6.99
CA TRP A 23 -7.66 4.72 -8.19
C TRP A 23 -8.88 5.57 -7.83
N LYS A 24 -9.42 5.37 -6.64
CA LYS A 24 -10.57 6.13 -6.24
C LYS A 24 -10.18 7.45 -5.64
N LYS A 25 -9.20 7.49 -4.79
CA LYS A 25 -8.86 8.70 -4.11
C LYS A 25 -7.75 9.53 -4.68
N LYS A 26 -7.06 9.04 -5.64
CA LYS A 26 -5.97 9.74 -6.27
C LYS A 26 -4.73 9.87 -5.41
N SER A 27 -4.84 10.19 -4.19
CA SER A 27 -3.71 10.19 -3.29
C SER A 27 -4.18 9.82 -1.90
N LEU A 28 -3.25 9.43 -1.07
CA LEU A 28 -3.60 8.92 0.23
C LEU A 28 -2.43 9.18 1.16
N SER A 29 -2.66 9.56 2.39
CA SER A 29 -1.55 9.76 3.30
C SER A 29 -1.23 8.42 3.97
N PHE A 30 -0.03 8.28 4.49
CA PHE A 30 0.33 7.08 5.20
C PHE A 30 -0.60 6.93 6.41
N GLN A 31 -0.93 8.01 7.07
CA GLN A 31 -1.81 7.95 8.18
C GLN A 31 -3.14 7.35 7.79
N GLU A 32 -3.70 7.78 6.68
CA GLU A 32 -4.97 7.27 6.22
C GLU A 32 -4.86 5.80 5.88
N LEU A 33 -3.77 5.42 5.24
CA LEU A 33 -3.60 4.05 4.83
C LEU A 33 -3.52 3.13 6.04
N PHE A 34 -2.76 3.49 7.03
CA PHE A 34 -2.57 2.62 8.17
C PHE A 34 -3.64 2.74 9.26
N ARG A 35 -4.45 3.75 9.17
CA ARG A 35 -5.47 3.95 10.16
C ARG A 35 -6.44 2.77 10.27
N THR A 36 -6.75 2.14 9.17
CA THR A 36 -7.66 1.02 9.20
C THR A 36 -6.98 -0.31 9.41
N LYS A 37 -5.66 -0.32 9.57
CA LYS A 37 -4.95 -1.57 9.76
C LYS A 37 -4.72 -1.78 11.25
N HIS A 38 -5.51 -2.61 11.83
CA HIS A 38 -5.44 -2.83 13.26
C HIS A 38 -4.41 -3.85 13.68
N ASP A 39 -4.17 -4.83 12.84
CA ASP A 39 -3.22 -5.86 13.13
C ASP A 39 -1.86 -5.45 12.72
N ARG A 40 -0.87 -5.87 13.49
CA ARG A 40 0.48 -5.60 13.14
C ARG A 40 0.83 -6.28 11.83
N SER A 41 0.32 -7.49 11.60
CA SER A 41 0.57 -8.20 10.36
C SER A 41 0.08 -7.43 9.17
N GLN A 42 -1.08 -6.83 9.30
CA GLN A 42 -1.64 -6.06 8.22
C GLN A 42 -0.81 -4.81 7.96
N ARG A 43 -0.34 -4.17 9.03
CA ARG A 43 0.47 -2.97 8.87
C ARG A 43 1.79 -3.28 8.20
N VAL A 44 2.42 -4.38 8.61
CA VAL A 44 3.69 -4.76 8.03
C VAL A 44 3.50 -5.12 6.56
N ALA A 45 2.47 -5.89 6.26
CA ALA A 45 2.21 -6.29 4.87
C ALA A 45 1.90 -5.08 4.00
N ALA A 46 1.15 -4.12 4.53
CA ALA A 46 0.84 -2.92 3.77
C ALA A 46 2.09 -2.09 3.53
N PHE A 47 2.94 -2.00 4.51
CA PHE A 47 4.16 -1.24 4.37
C PHE A 47 5.06 -1.88 3.31
N LEU A 48 5.19 -3.20 3.36
CA LEU A 48 5.98 -3.91 2.38
C LEU A 48 5.38 -3.77 0.98
N ALA A 49 4.06 -3.75 0.91
CA ALA A 49 3.38 -3.59 -0.37
C ALA A 49 3.70 -2.21 -0.95
N VAL A 50 3.69 -1.17 -0.12
CA VAL A 50 3.99 0.16 -0.58
C VAL A 50 5.43 0.20 -1.11
N LEU A 51 6.37 -0.40 -0.38
CA LEU A 51 7.75 -0.40 -0.81
C LEU A 51 7.90 -1.13 -2.15
N GLU A 52 7.20 -2.21 -2.30
CA GLU A 52 7.28 -2.98 -3.51
C GLU A 52 6.72 -2.19 -4.70
N LEU A 53 5.62 -1.51 -4.47
CA LEU A 53 5.01 -0.72 -5.53
C LEU A 53 5.87 0.48 -5.91
N VAL A 54 6.53 1.06 -4.94
CA VAL A 54 7.42 2.17 -5.21
C VAL A 54 8.63 1.66 -6.00
N LYS A 55 9.13 0.51 -5.62
CA LYS A 55 10.25 -0.07 -6.28
C LYS A 55 9.93 -0.37 -7.73
N ASN A 56 8.71 -0.79 -8.00
CA ASN A 56 8.27 -1.11 -9.34
C ASN A 56 7.71 0.08 -10.08
N ARG A 57 7.91 1.26 -9.53
CA ARG A 57 7.45 2.49 -10.14
C ARG A 57 5.97 2.58 -10.41
N ARG A 58 5.21 2.02 -9.49
CA ARG A 58 3.78 2.11 -9.58
C ARG A 58 3.28 3.23 -8.68
N LEU A 59 4.02 3.54 -7.65
CA LEU A 59 3.62 4.57 -6.70
C LEU A 59 4.73 5.57 -6.48
N ARG A 60 4.33 6.75 -6.04
CA ARG A 60 5.27 7.78 -5.69
C ARG A 60 4.90 8.21 -4.27
N VAL A 61 5.90 8.41 -3.44
CA VAL A 61 5.67 8.85 -2.08
C VAL A 61 6.33 10.20 -1.93
N GLU A 62 5.60 11.18 -1.46
CA GLU A 62 6.13 12.51 -1.26
C GLU A 62 5.86 12.98 0.15
N GLY A 63 6.70 13.82 0.66
CA GLY A 63 6.54 14.33 2.02
C GLY A 63 7.39 13.56 2.98
N GLU A 64 7.18 13.82 4.23
CA GLU A 64 7.95 13.16 5.27
C GLU A 64 7.08 12.67 6.40
N GLY A 65 7.51 11.59 6.99
CA GLY A 65 6.83 11.05 8.16
C GLY A 65 5.42 10.65 7.88
N ASP A 66 4.57 10.82 8.85
CA ASP A 66 3.20 10.43 8.74
C ASP A 66 2.42 11.26 7.75
N ALA A 67 2.94 12.41 7.41
CA ALA A 67 2.25 13.27 6.47
C ALA A 67 2.60 12.92 5.03
N SER A 68 3.42 11.91 4.81
CA SER A 68 3.77 11.51 3.47
C SER A 68 2.51 11.12 2.71
N ARG A 69 2.50 11.47 1.44
CA ARG A 69 1.34 11.14 0.60
C ARG A 69 1.77 10.18 -0.48
N ILE A 70 0.91 9.23 -0.76
CA ILE A 70 1.15 8.21 -1.74
C ILE A 70 0.27 8.48 -2.94
N GLN A 71 0.84 8.44 -4.11
CA GLN A 71 0.08 8.68 -5.33
C GLN A 71 0.43 7.64 -6.36
N LEU A 72 -0.50 7.38 -7.26
CA LEU A 72 -0.24 6.44 -8.33
C LEU A 72 0.66 7.14 -9.34
N LEU A 73 1.60 6.39 -9.86
CA LEU A 73 2.42 6.90 -10.92
C LEU A 73 1.78 6.42 -12.19
N ASP A 74 1.56 7.36 -13.09
CA ASP A 74 0.87 7.05 -14.29
C ASP A 74 1.87 6.76 -15.35
N ARG A 75 2.54 5.68 -15.26
CA ARG A 75 3.56 5.40 -16.21
C ARG A 75 3.11 4.98 -17.55
N GLY A 76 2.04 4.54 -17.72
CA GLY A 76 1.60 4.09 -18.98
C GLY A 76 1.20 5.11 -19.95
N LYS A 77 1.03 6.26 -19.50
CA LYS A 77 0.58 7.24 -20.37
C LYS A 77 1.54 7.89 -21.10
N LYS A 78 1.95 8.10 -21.35
CA LYS A 78 2.73 8.67 -21.93
C LYS A 78 2.76 8.99 -22.94
N ARG A 79 2.60 9.11 -23.06
CA ARG A 79 2.51 9.21 -23.95
C ARG A 79 2.26 9.58 -24.22
#